data_5b0cc65dc50c5d6ac52564b39d4013c7
#
_entry.id   5b0cc65dc50c5d6ac52564b39d4013c7
#
_cell.length_a   1.000
_cell.length_b   1.000
_cell.length_c   1.000
_cell.angle_alpha   90.00
_cell.angle_beta   90.00
_cell.angle_gamma   90.00
#
_symmetry.space_group_name_H-M   'P 1'
#
loop_
_entity.id
_entity.type
_entity.pdbx_description
1 polymer ?
#
loop_
_entity_poly.entity_id
_entity_poly.type
_entity_poly.pdbx_seq_one_letter_code
_entity_poly.pdbx_strand_id
1 'polypeptide(L)'
;MITKQKVNAYELTGLKEPKKVIFPRIASLLFYGLAIYVVLIITNVLISSFYGFNLTTNYISELGSKKVIPFPYFHDLICAFGGLISLPTNFFVRKKLRVQYKNSKHSILFLELGAVSGVVGNVGYIFLGVFSLDRAGPGQIYHGIITLISFGGFVISIFFFSLNIVLSHKCKLKNLGAFGLVIPILLVFLYCMITIPLIEWFLLSSIAFFMLFLDYYIFKV
;
A
#
# COMPACT_ATOMS: atom_id res chain seq x y z
N MET A 1 30.45 44.66 1.85
CA MET A 1 29.33 43.72 1.65
C MET A 1 29.81 42.57 0.76
N ILE A 2 30.25 41.45 1.34
CA ILE A 2 30.86 40.33 0.59
C ILE A 2 29.74 39.32 0.34
N THR A 3 29.24 39.28 -0.89
CA THR A 3 28.28 38.25 -1.36
C THR A 3 29.00 36.91 -1.39
N LYS A 4 28.72 36.03 -0.43
CA LYS A 4 29.11 34.61 -0.46
C LYS A 4 28.43 33.93 -1.66
N GLN A 5 29.15 33.84 -2.79
CA GLN A 5 28.74 32.90 -3.86
C GLN A 5 28.72 31.48 -3.29
N LYS A 6 27.56 30.87 -3.23
CA LYS A 6 27.43 29.41 -3.00
C LYS A 6 28.04 28.70 -4.22
N VAL A 7 29.32 28.34 -4.10
CA VAL A 7 29.97 27.48 -5.10
C VAL A 7 29.26 26.14 -5.09
N ASN A 8 28.72 25.73 -6.22
CA ASN A 8 27.96 24.53 -6.37
C ASN A 8 28.91 23.32 -6.28
N ALA A 9 28.73 22.43 -5.30
CA ALA A 9 29.63 21.30 -5.03
C ALA A 9 29.85 20.38 -6.26
N TYR A 10 28.97 20.45 -7.25
CA TYR A 10 29.06 19.70 -8.51
C TYR A 10 30.08 20.29 -9.50
N GLU A 11 30.32 21.59 -9.47
CA GLU A 11 31.34 22.24 -10.31
C GLU A 11 32.77 21.88 -9.87
N LEU A 12 32.96 21.62 -8.56
CA LEU A 12 34.27 21.25 -8.02
C LEU A 12 34.66 19.78 -8.25
N THR A 13 33.67 18.90 -8.51
CA THR A 13 33.90 17.45 -8.63
C THR A 13 33.81 16.93 -10.07
N GLY A 14 33.47 17.78 -11.04
CA GLY A 14 33.25 17.35 -12.44
C GLY A 14 32.12 16.33 -12.62
N LEU A 15 31.35 16.08 -11.57
CA LEU A 15 30.21 15.18 -11.59
C LEU A 15 29.01 15.90 -12.23
N LYS A 16 28.45 15.33 -13.28
CA LYS A 16 27.20 15.82 -13.90
C LYS A 16 26.13 15.87 -12.82
N GLU A 17 25.49 17.05 -12.68
CA GLU A 17 24.28 17.15 -11.83
C GLU A 17 23.33 15.97 -12.15
N PRO A 18 22.79 15.30 -11.13
CA PRO A 18 21.82 14.27 -11.35
C PRO A 18 20.65 14.89 -12.11
N LYS A 19 20.39 14.42 -13.34
CA LYS A 19 19.28 14.91 -14.18
C LYS A 19 18.05 15.01 -13.29
N LYS A 20 17.48 16.22 -13.16
CA LYS A 20 16.20 16.47 -12.46
C LYS A 20 15.19 15.46 -13.02
N VAL A 21 14.93 14.43 -12.25
CA VAL A 21 14.06 13.34 -12.68
C VAL A 21 12.66 13.91 -12.88
N ILE A 22 12.09 13.77 -14.06
CA ILE A 22 10.77 14.27 -14.53
C ILE A 22 9.60 13.58 -13.76
N PHE A 23 9.77 13.26 -12.48
CA PHE A 23 8.84 12.44 -11.70
C PHE A 23 7.89 13.17 -10.71
N PRO A 24 7.93 14.49 -10.47
CA PRO A 24 7.04 15.06 -9.46
C PRO A 24 5.56 14.93 -9.85
N ARG A 25 5.21 15.07 -11.15
CA ARG A 25 3.80 15.00 -11.59
C ARG A 25 3.20 13.59 -11.50
N ILE A 26 3.93 12.57 -11.96
CA ILE A 26 3.45 11.17 -11.89
C ILE A 26 3.35 10.71 -10.44
N ALA A 27 4.35 11.05 -9.62
CA ALA A 27 4.35 10.73 -8.20
C ALA A 27 3.16 11.35 -7.47
N SER A 28 2.87 12.63 -7.72
CA SER A 28 1.70 13.31 -7.16
C SER A 28 0.39 12.65 -7.64
N LEU A 29 0.30 12.29 -8.92
CA LEU A 29 -0.87 11.60 -9.47
C LEU A 29 -1.12 10.26 -8.77
N LEU A 30 -0.07 9.48 -8.51
CA LEU A 30 -0.17 8.19 -7.82
C LEU A 30 -0.59 8.38 -6.35
N PHE A 31 -0.03 9.36 -5.66
CA PHE A 31 -0.42 9.70 -4.30
C PHE A 31 -1.90 10.11 -4.21
N TYR A 32 -2.34 11.01 -5.08
CA TYR A 32 -3.76 11.42 -5.13
C TYR A 32 -4.67 10.26 -5.54
N GLY A 33 -4.24 9.39 -6.46
CA GLY A 33 -4.97 8.18 -6.81
C GLY A 33 -5.18 7.25 -5.62
N LEU A 34 -4.15 7.04 -4.80
CA LEU A 34 -4.26 6.25 -3.57
C LEU A 34 -5.14 6.94 -2.51
N ALA A 35 -5.06 8.26 -2.38
CA ALA A 35 -5.96 9.03 -1.51
C ALA A 35 -7.42 8.93 -1.95
N ILE A 36 -7.69 9.03 -3.26
CA ILE A 36 -9.02 8.83 -3.85
C ILE A 36 -9.53 7.43 -3.55
N TYR A 37 -8.68 6.39 -3.69
CA TYR A 37 -9.05 5.02 -3.34
C TYR A 37 -9.55 4.91 -1.89
N VAL A 38 -8.84 5.51 -0.92
CA VAL A 38 -9.27 5.51 0.48
C VAL A 38 -10.61 6.23 0.67
N VAL A 39 -10.79 7.39 0.01
CA VAL A 39 -12.09 8.11 0.03
C VAL A 39 -13.20 7.25 -0.56
N LEU A 40 -12.96 6.54 -1.65
CA LEU A 40 -13.95 5.64 -2.27
C LEU A 40 -14.34 4.48 -1.34
N ILE A 41 -13.40 3.87 -0.61
CA ILE A 41 -13.73 2.85 0.41
C ILE A 41 -14.61 3.44 1.50
N ILE A 42 -14.24 4.58 2.06
CA ILE A 42 -15.03 5.24 3.11
C ILE A 42 -16.43 5.57 2.60
N THR A 43 -16.53 6.11 1.38
CA THR A 43 -17.82 6.43 0.75
C THR A 43 -18.66 5.16 0.56
N ASN A 44 -18.05 4.06 0.12
CA ASN A 44 -18.75 2.78 -0.05
C ASN A 44 -19.32 2.27 1.28
N VAL A 45 -18.54 2.33 2.35
CA VAL A 45 -18.99 1.96 3.70
C VAL A 45 -20.15 2.86 4.16
N LEU A 46 -20.04 4.18 3.99
CA LEU A 46 -21.09 5.13 4.38
C LEU A 46 -22.38 4.87 3.62
N ILE A 47 -22.31 4.65 2.31
CA ILE A 47 -23.51 4.33 1.51
C ILE A 47 -24.09 2.97 1.95
N SER A 48 -23.24 1.97 2.16
CA SER A 48 -23.67 0.62 2.56
C SER A 48 -24.32 0.61 3.95
N SER A 49 -23.94 1.52 4.84
CA SER A 49 -24.54 1.62 6.18
C SER A 49 -26.04 1.94 6.15
N PHE A 50 -26.52 2.65 5.13
CA PHE A 50 -27.96 2.90 4.92
C PHE A 50 -28.74 1.63 4.57
N TYR A 51 -28.04 0.56 4.16
CA TYR A 51 -28.60 -0.76 3.84
C TYR A 51 -28.33 -1.80 4.94
N GLY A 52 -27.91 -1.33 6.14
CA GLY A 52 -27.67 -2.19 7.30
C GLY A 52 -26.25 -2.75 7.42
N PHE A 53 -25.32 -2.35 6.56
CA PHE A 53 -23.91 -2.72 6.69
C PHE A 53 -23.30 -2.08 7.94
N ASN A 54 -22.56 -2.89 8.73
CA ASN A 54 -21.93 -2.42 9.97
C ASN A 54 -20.52 -3.00 10.10
N LEU A 55 -19.53 -2.15 10.36
CA LEU A 55 -18.11 -2.52 10.46
C LEU A 55 -17.81 -3.55 11.57
N THR A 56 -18.64 -3.63 12.61
CA THR A 56 -18.42 -4.54 13.72
C THR A 56 -18.93 -5.96 13.43
N THR A 57 -19.87 -6.10 12.51
CA THR A 57 -20.54 -7.37 12.19
C THR A 57 -20.30 -7.86 10.78
N ASN A 58 -19.89 -6.99 9.87
CA ASN A 58 -19.68 -7.33 8.47
C ASN A 58 -18.21 -7.24 8.06
N TYR A 59 -17.75 -8.23 7.33
CA TYR A 59 -16.42 -8.25 6.69
C TYR A 59 -16.35 -7.27 5.53
N ILE A 60 -15.15 -6.80 5.19
CA ILE A 60 -14.93 -5.93 4.01
C ILE A 60 -15.44 -6.60 2.73
N SER A 61 -15.18 -7.89 2.59
CA SER A 61 -15.58 -8.69 1.43
C SER A 61 -17.10 -8.74 1.21
N GLU A 62 -17.90 -8.54 2.26
CA GLU A 62 -19.37 -8.52 2.17
C GLU A 62 -19.90 -7.28 1.44
N LEU A 63 -19.09 -6.21 1.31
CA LEU A 63 -19.37 -5.11 0.39
C LEU A 63 -19.42 -5.53 -1.08
N GLY A 64 -18.84 -6.68 -1.43
CA GLY A 64 -18.92 -7.33 -2.74
C GLY A 64 -20.06 -8.33 -2.89
N SER A 65 -21.06 -8.35 -1.97
CA SER A 65 -22.15 -9.32 -1.99
C SER A 65 -23.53 -8.66 -2.12
N LYS A 66 -24.33 -9.14 -3.08
CA LYS A 66 -25.74 -8.76 -3.26
C LYS A 66 -26.63 -9.16 -2.08
N LYS A 67 -26.18 -10.09 -1.25
CA LYS A 67 -26.91 -10.50 -0.03
C LYS A 67 -26.88 -9.42 1.04
N VAL A 68 -25.89 -8.53 1.00
CA VAL A 68 -25.65 -7.50 2.03
C VAL A 68 -25.97 -6.11 1.50
N ILE A 69 -25.58 -5.80 0.24
CA ILE A 69 -25.81 -4.49 -0.37
C ILE A 69 -26.36 -4.61 -1.80
N PRO A 70 -27.17 -3.65 -2.27
CA PRO A 70 -27.80 -3.74 -3.61
C PRO A 70 -26.84 -3.50 -4.78
N PHE A 71 -25.64 -2.91 -4.54
CA PHE A 71 -24.67 -2.56 -5.59
C PHE A 71 -23.23 -3.03 -5.28
N PRO A 72 -23.01 -4.34 -5.16
CA PRO A 72 -21.71 -4.91 -4.80
C PRO A 72 -20.61 -4.59 -5.83
N TYR A 73 -20.95 -4.36 -7.09
CA TYR A 73 -20.00 -4.02 -8.15
C TYR A 73 -19.23 -2.72 -7.90
N PHE A 74 -19.76 -1.82 -7.07
CA PHE A 74 -19.04 -0.61 -6.68
C PHE A 74 -17.79 -0.96 -5.85
N HIS A 75 -17.94 -1.89 -4.90
CA HIS A 75 -16.80 -2.41 -4.14
C HIS A 75 -15.78 -3.11 -5.04
N ASP A 76 -16.25 -3.91 -6.00
CA ASP A 76 -15.39 -4.64 -6.94
C ASP A 76 -14.53 -3.68 -7.77
N LEU A 77 -15.14 -2.60 -8.26
CA LEU A 77 -14.42 -1.54 -8.99
C LEU A 77 -13.40 -0.83 -8.11
N ILE A 78 -13.73 -0.59 -6.82
CA ILE A 78 -12.79 0.02 -5.86
C ILE A 78 -11.57 -0.89 -5.64
N CYS A 79 -11.77 -2.19 -5.48
CA CYS A 79 -10.68 -3.16 -5.35
C CYS A 79 -9.78 -3.16 -6.60
N ALA A 80 -10.38 -3.25 -7.79
CA ALA A 80 -9.63 -3.22 -9.04
C ALA A 80 -8.85 -1.90 -9.21
N PHE A 81 -9.49 -0.75 -8.94
CA PHE A 81 -8.85 0.56 -8.99
C PHE A 81 -7.70 0.67 -7.98
N GLY A 82 -7.91 0.23 -6.72
CA GLY A 82 -6.89 0.22 -5.68
C GLY A 82 -5.65 -0.57 -6.09
N GLY A 83 -5.82 -1.78 -6.62
CA GLY A 83 -4.73 -2.59 -7.12
C GLY A 83 -3.99 -1.96 -8.31
N LEU A 84 -4.74 -1.38 -9.27
CA LEU A 84 -4.16 -0.71 -10.43
C LEU A 84 -3.35 0.53 -10.08
N ILE A 85 -3.81 1.37 -9.14
CA ILE A 85 -3.08 2.58 -8.75
C ILE A 85 -1.88 2.27 -7.85
N SER A 86 -1.99 1.25 -7.00
CA SER A 86 -0.92 0.85 -6.09
C SER A 86 0.22 0.10 -6.79
N LEU A 87 -0.05 -0.55 -7.91
CA LEU A 87 0.96 -1.29 -8.67
C LEU A 87 2.13 -0.39 -9.12
N PRO A 88 1.92 0.71 -9.89
CA PRO A 88 3.00 1.62 -10.24
C PRO A 88 3.60 2.31 -9.02
N THR A 89 2.81 2.65 -8.00
CA THR A 89 3.29 3.23 -6.75
C THR A 89 4.36 2.36 -6.11
N ASN A 90 4.15 1.05 -6.05
CA ASN A 90 5.11 0.09 -5.49
C ASN A 90 6.48 0.15 -6.18
N PHE A 91 6.53 0.27 -7.53
CA PHE A 91 7.76 0.44 -8.27
C PHE A 91 8.45 1.79 -7.99
N PHE A 92 7.67 2.86 -7.81
CA PHE A 92 8.22 4.18 -7.47
C PHE A 92 8.82 4.18 -6.07
N VAL A 93 8.14 3.60 -5.09
CA VAL A 93 8.65 3.42 -3.71
C VAL A 93 9.98 2.68 -3.74
N ARG A 94 10.04 1.51 -4.40
CA ARG A 94 11.27 0.74 -4.57
C ARG A 94 12.41 1.59 -5.16
N LYS A 95 12.14 2.29 -6.27
CA LYS A 95 13.15 3.11 -6.95
C LYS A 95 13.68 4.21 -6.06
N LYS A 96 12.82 4.92 -5.34
CA LYS A 96 13.20 6.01 -4.44
C LYS A 96 13.98 5.52 -3.24
N LEU A 97 13.51 4.47 -2.56
CA LEU A 97 14.21 3.87 -1.43
C LEU A 97 15.59 3.32 -1.87
N ARG A 98 15.71 2.74 -3.06
CA ARG A 98 16.98 2.27 -3.61
C ARG A 98 18.00 3.40 -3.79
N VAL A 99 17.57 4.57 -4.28
CA VAL A 99 18.46 5.74 -4.43
C VAL A 99 18.88 6.28 -3.07
N GLN A 100 17.95 6.32 -2.12
CA GLN A 100 18.17 6.91 -0.80
C GLN A 100 19.04 6.02 0.11
N TYR A 101 18.98 4.68 -0.06
CA TYR A 101 19.59 3.72 0.87
C TYR A 101 20.56 2.73 0.19
N LYS A 102 21.29 3.17 -0.82
CA LYS A 102 22.11 2.39 -1.76
C LYS A 102 23.25 1.52 -1.14
N ASN A 103 23.46 1.50 0.15
CA ASN A 103 24.76 1.15 0.74
C ASN A 103 24.97 -0.32 1.20
N SER A 104 24.02 -1.24 1.02
CA SER A 104 24.25 -2.65 1.35
C SER A 104 23.53 -3.62 0.42
N LYS A 105 24.13 -4.82 0.19
CA LYS A 105 23.51 -5.89 -0.58
C LYS A 105 22.16 -6.33 0.04
N HIS A 106 22.08 -6.38 1.38
CA HIS A 106 20.86 -6.71 2.10
C HIS A 106 19.74 -5.70 1.87
N SER A 107 20.06 -4.40 1.85
CA SER A 107 19.09 -3.35 1.55
C SER A 107 18.46 -3.53 0.17
N ILE A 108 19.27 -3.88 -0.84
CA ILE A 108 18.74 -4.14 -2.20
C ILE A 108 17.83 -5.35 -2.20
N LEU A 109 18.22 -6.44 -1.54
CA LEU A 109 17.41 -7.66 -1.47
C LEU A 109 16.04 -7.38 -0.82
N PHE A 110 16.00 -6.67 0.30
CA PHE A 110 14.73 -6.33 0.96
C PHE A 110 13.84 -5.45 0.08
N LEU A 111 14.40 -4.50 -0.66
CA LEU A 111 13.64 -3.69 -1.60
C LEU A 111 13.05 -4.51 -2.75
N GLU A 112 13.80 -5.47 -3.28
CA GLU A 112 13.32 -6.36 -4.34
C GLU A 112 12.21 -7.28 -3.81
N LEU A 113 12.41 -7.92 -2.65
CA LEU A 113 11.40 -8.77 -2.02
C LEU A 113 10.12 -7.97 -1.71
N GLY A 114 10.26 -6.76 -1.16
CA GLY A 114 9.12 -5.88 -0.92
C GLY A 114 8.38 -5.52 -2.20
N ALA A 115 9.11 -5.19 -3.28
CA ALA A 115 8.50 -4.85 -4.55
C ALA A 115 7.78 -6.03 -5.19
N VAL A 116 8.40 -7.22 -5.23
CA VAL A 116 7.79 -8.42 -5.81
C VAL A 116 6.53 -8.82 -5.03
N SER A 117 6.62 -8.86 -3.70
CA SER A 117 5.45 -9.17 -2.86
C SER A 117 4.33 -8.15 -3.04
N GLY A 118 4.67 -6.85 -3.16
CA GLY A 118 3.68 -5.81 -3.44
C GLY A 118 3.01 -5.97 -4.80
N VAL A 119 3.75 -6.38 -5.84
CA VAL A 119 3.16 -6.71 -7.15
C VAL A 119 2.17 -7.86 -7.02
N VAL A 120 2.54 -8.94 -6.32
CA VAL A 120 1.66 -10.09 -6.07
C VAL A 120 0.40 -9.64 -5.32
N GLY A 121 0.56 -8.83 -4.26
CA GLY A 121 -0.55 -8.26 -3.51
C GLY A 121 -1.49 -7.42 -4.36
N ASN A 122 -0.94 -6.53 -5.19
CA ASN A 122 -1.72 -5.65 -6.07
C ASN A 122 -2.50 -6.44 -7.13
N VAL A 123 -1.85 -7.42 -7.76
CA VAL A 123 -2.51 -8.30 -8.74
C VAL A 123 -3.63 -9.10 -8.06
N GLY A 124 -3.36 -9.66 -6.87
CA GLY A 124 -4.40 -10.31 -6.06
C GLY A 124 -5.57 -9.37 -5.76
N TYR A 125 -5.30 -8.11 -5.43
CA TYR A 125 -6.34 -7.13 -5.10
C TYR A 125 -7.21 -6.74 -6.31
N ILE A 126 -6.63 -6.69 -7.52
CA ILE A 126 -7.40 -6.55 -8.76
C ILE A 126 -8.33 -7.75 -8.95
N PHE A 127 -7.81 -8.96 -8.72
CA PHE A 127 -8.62 -10.19 -8.83
C PHE A 127 -9.70 -10.30 -7.75
N LEU A 128 -9.54 -9.69 -6.57
CA LEU A 128 -10.62 -9.60 -5.58
C LEU A 128 -11.85 -8.86 -6.14
N GLY A 129 -11.64 -7.83 -6.96
CA GLY A 129 -12.74 -7.16 -7.65
C GLY A 129 -13.41 -8.05 -8.70
N VAL A 130 -12.70 -9.02 -9.29
CA VAL A 130 -13.27 -9.95 -10.27
C VAL A 130 -13.96 -11.12 -9.58
N PHE A 131 -13.34 -11.71 -8.56
CA PHE A 131 -13.83 -12.87 -7.80
C PHE A 131 -14.37 -12.43 -6.43
N SER A 132 -15.33 -11.50 -6.42
CA SER A 132 -16.04 -11.12 -5.20
C SER A 132 -16.86 -12.29 -4.64
N LEU A 133 -17.38 -12.16 -3.43
CA LEU A 133 -18.11 -13.24 -2.73
C LEU A 133 -19.19 -13.90 -3.56
N ASP A 134 -19.91 -13.14 -4.38
CA ASP A 134 -20.99 -13.67 -5.23
C ASP A 134 -20.49 -14.43 -6.47
N ARG A 135 -19.21 -14.25 -6.86
CA ARG A 135 -18.62 -14.82 -8.08
C ARG A 135 -17.45 -15.76 -7.82
N ALA A 136 -17.21 -16.08 -6.57
CA ALA A 136 -16.03 -16.87 -6.15
C ALA A 136 -16.17 -18.39 -6.26
N GLY A 137 -17.23 -18.88 -6.90
CA GLY A 137 -17.49 -20.30 -7.05
C GLY A 137 -18.02 -20.96 -5.77
N PRO A 138 -18.19 -22.30 -5.80
CA PRO A 138 -18.71 -23.04 -4.66
C PRO A 138 -17.86 -22.85 -3.40
N GLY A 139 -18.52 -22.54 -2.27
CA GLY A 139 -17.85 -22.33 -0.97
C GLY A 139 -16.91 -21.13 -0.91
N GLN A 140 -16.97 -20.22 -1.88
CA GLN A 140 -16.15 -18.99 -1.91
C GLN A 140 -14.62 -19.24 -1.89
N ILE A 141 -14.19 -20.44 -2.31
CA ILE A 141 -12.79 -20.87 -2.23
C ILE A 141 -11.85 -19.92 -2.97
N TYR A 142 -12.22 -19.50 -4.19
CA TYR A 142 -11.39 -18.58 -4.98
C TYR A 142 -11.24 -17.22 -4.30
N HIS A 143 -12.31 -16.70 -3.69
CA HIS A 143 -12.23 -15.45 -2.93
C HIS A 143 -11.25 -15.57 -1.77
N GLY A 144 -11.34 -16.62 -0.97
CA GLY A 144 -10.43 -16.84 0.17
C GLY A 144 -8.96 -16.95 -0.24
N ILE A 145 -8.65 -17.70 -1.31
CA ILE A 145 -7.29 -17.84 -1.84
C ILE A 145 -6.76 -16.48 -2.32
N ILE A 146 -7.57 -15.75 -3.10
CA ILE A 146 -7.17 -14.47 -3.66
C ILE A 146 -6.99 -13.43 -2.54
N THR A 147 -7.85 -13.44 -1.51
CA THR A 147 -7.71 -12.60 -0.31
C THR A 147 -6.37 -12.86 0.38
N LEU A 148 -6.03 -14.13 0.61
CA LEU A 148 -4.75 -14.51 1.22
C LEU A 148 -3.56 -14.04 0.39
N ILE A 149 -3.59 -14.21 -0.93
CA ILE A 149 -2.53 -13.75 -1.84
C ILE A 149 -2.42 -12.22 -1.79
N SER A 150 -3.54 -11.52 -1.83
CA SER A 150 -3.57 -10.05 -1.85
C SER A 150 -3.07 -9.45 -0.54
N PHE A 151 -3.72 -9.74 0.58
CA PHE A 151 -3.34 -9.18 1.88
C PHE A 151 -1.99 -9.71 2.35
N GLY A 152 -1.70 -10.99 2.13
CA GLY A 152 -0.38 -11.57 2.39
C GLY A 152 0.72 -10.88 1.60
N GLY A 153 0.51 -10.63 0.32
CA GLY A 153 1.43 -9.89 -0.54
C GLY A 153 1.69 -8.47 -0.04
N PHE A 154 0.65 -7.74 0.38
CA PHE A 154 0.80 -6.39 0.95
C PHE A 154 1.55 -6.41 2.28
N VAL A 155 1.21 -7.30 3.21
CA VAL A 155 1.86 -7.38 4.52
C VAL A 155 3.34 -7.73 4.38
N ILE A 156 3.68 -8.69 3.52
CA ILE A 156 5.07 -9.05 3.23
C ILE A 156 5.82 -7.88 2.57
N SER A 157 5.17 -7.16 1.65
CA SER A 157 5.74 -5.97 1.02
C SER A 157 6.06 -4.88 2.05
N ILE A 158 5.10 -4.56 2.91
CA ILE A 158 5.25 -3.58 3.99
C ILE A 158 6.36 -4.01 4.94
N PHE A 159 6.42 -5.29 5.32
CA PHE A 159 7.47 -5.84 6.17
C PHE A 159 8.87 -5.57 5.60
N PHE A 160 9.13 -5.92 4.33
CA PHE A 160 10.44 -5.74 3.72
C PHE A 160 10.80 -4.27 3.48
N PHE A 161 9.86 -3.42 3.07
CA PHE A 161 10.11 -1.98 2.98
C PHE A 161 10.39 -1.38 4.35
N SER A 162 9.65 -1.79 5.37
CA SER A 162 9.84 -1.34 6.75
C SER A 162 11.18 -1.79 7.33
N LEU A 163 11.58 -3.03 7.07
CA LEU A 163 12.88 -3.56 7.48
C LEU A 163 14.02 -2.74 6.85
N ASN A 164 13.91 -2.42 5.57
CA ASN A 164 14.86 -1.53 4.89
C ASN A 164 14.93 -0.15 5.52
N ILE A 165 13.78 0.44 5.87
CA ILE A 165 13.67 1.76 6.50
C ILE A 165 14.30 1.76 7.90
N VAL A 166 14.00 0.76 8.73
CA VAL A 166 14.49 0.68 10.13
C VAL A 166 15.99 0.44 10.18
N LEU A 167 16.51 -0.45 9.32
CA LEU A 167 17.93 -0.76 9.25
C LEU A 167 18.78 0.38 8.65
N SER A 168 18.14 1.35 8.02
CA SER A 168 18.85 2.52 7.48
C SER A 168 19.17 3.54 8.58
N HIS A 169 20.46 3.82 8.79
CA HIS A 169 20.93 4.75 9.84
C HIS A 169 20.44 6.19 9.69
N LYS A 170 20.16 6.63 8.46
CA LYS A 170 19.80 8.03 8.12
C LYS A 170 18.32 8.26 7.85
N CYS A 171 17.45 7.31 8.16
CA CYS A 171 16.04 7.43 7.78
C CYS A 171 15.23 8.20 8.82
N LYS A 172 14.54 9.24 8.38
CA LYS A 172 13.56 9.99 9.19
C LYS A 172 12.25 9.22 9.40
N LEU A 173 12.05 8.12 8.67
CA LEU A 173 10.82 7.30 8.68
C LEU A 173 10.87 6.12 9.66
N LYS A 174 11.81 6.10 10.61
CA LYS A 174 11.96 4.94 11.51
C LYS A 174 10.68 4.57 12.24
N ASN A 175 9.89 5.55 12.67
CA ASN A 175 8.62 5.29 13.35
C ASN A 175 7.60 4.63 12.40
N LEU A 176 7.52 5.08 11.14
CA LEU A 176 6.68 4.43 10.13
C LEU A 176 7.18 3.01 9.82
N GLY A 177 8.50 2.83 9.73
CA GLY A 177 9.10 1.51 9.58
C GLY A 177 8.78 0.58 10.76
N ALA A 178 8.89 1.06 12.00
CA ALA A 178 8.51 0.29 13.19
C ALA A 178 7.01 -0.09 13.17
N PHE A 179 6.15 0.87 12.82
CA PHE A 179 4.72 0.62 12.60
C PHE A 179 4.48 -0.50 11.59
N GLY A 180 5.11 -0.43 10.40
CA GLY A 180 4.93 -1.43 9.33
C GLY A 180 5.52 -2.81 9.66
N LEU A 181 6.52 -2.90 10.55
CA LEU A 181 7.04 -4.18 11.04
C LEU A 181 6.12 -4.87 12.03
N VAL A 182 5.36 -4.12 12.82
CA VAL A 182 4.62 -4.68 13.95
C VAL A 182 3.13 -4.77 13.66
N ILE A 183 2.50 -3.66 13.28
CA ILE A 183 1.03 -3.57 13.29
C ILE A 183 0.36 -4.49 12.25
N PRO A 184 0.74 -4.50 10.95
CA PRO A 184 0.08 -5.38 9.98
C PRO A 184 0.26 -6.86 10.31
N ILE A 185 1.43 -7.27 10.82
CA ILE A 185 1.70 -8.66 11.20
C ILE A 185 0.88 -9.07 12.40
N LEU A 186 0.82 -8.20 13.42
CA LEU A 186 0.00 -8.43 14.62
C LEU A 186 -1.48 -8.59 14.24
N LEU A 187 -1.98 -7.74 13.33
CA LEU A 187 -3.37 -7.80 12.88
C LEU A 187 -3.68 -9.06 12.08
N VAL A 188 -2.75 -9.54 11.23
CA VAL A 188 -2.89 -10.85 10.56
C VAL A 188 -2.94 -11.97 11.59
N PHE A 189 -2.04 -11.97 12.56
CA PHE A 189 -2.03 -12.97 13.63
C PHE A 189 -3.34 -12.97 14.42
N LEU A 190 -3.83 -11.79 14.84
CA LEU A 190 -5.10 -11.65 15.54
C LEU A 190 -6.29 -12.11 14.66
N TYR A 191 -6.29 -11.80 13.37
CA TYR A 191 -7.32 -12.25 12.43
C TYR A 191 -7.38 -13.78 12.34
N CYS A 192 -6.22 -14.43 12.28
CA CYS A 192 -6.16 -15.90 12.28
C CYS A 192 -6.65 -16.53 13.59
N MET A 193 -6.49 -15.83 14.72
CA MET A 193 -6.89 -16.36 16.05
C MET A 193 -8.36 -16.09 16.38
N ILE A 194 -8.88 -14.93 16.00
CA ILE A 194 -10.17 -14.44 16.54
C ILE A 194 -11.24 -14.30 15.47
N THR A 195 -10.87 -14.16 14.16
CA THR A 195 -11.79 -14.06 13.00
C THR A 195 -12.95 -13.06 13.18
N ILE A 196 -12.67 -11.86 13.72
CA ILE A 196 -13.66 -10.80 13.92
C ILE A 196 -13.59 -9.82 12.73
N PRO A 197 -14.72 -9.39 12.13
CA PRO A 197 -14.74 -8.44 11.01
C PRO A 197 -13.93 -7.18 11.25
N LEU A 198 -13.98 -6.61 12.44
CA LEU A 198 -13.28 -5.39 12.81
C LEU A 198 -11.75 -5.49 12.65
N ILE A 199 -11.16 -6.69 12.85
CA ILE A 199 -9.71 -6.90 12.65
C ILE A 199 -9.34 -6.80 11.16
N GLU A 200 -10.18 -7.28 10.27
CA GLU A 200 -9.99 -7.12 8.82
C GLU A 200 -9.98 -5.64 8.42
N TRP A 201 -10.89 -4.84 9.00
CA TRP A 201 -10.92 -3.38 8.79
C TRP A 201 -9.67 -2.68 9.32
N PHE A 202 -9.18 -3.06 10.49
CA PHE A 202 -7.92 -2.52 11.02
C PHE A 202 -6.72 -2.93 10.16
N LEU A 203 -6.71 -4.14 9.63
CA LEU A 203 -5.66 -4.61 8.74
C LEU A 203 -5.63 -3.79 7.44
N LEU A 204 -6.76 -3.62 6.75
CA LEU A 204 -6.85 -2.78 5.56
C LEU A 204 -6.43 -1.33 5.86
N SER A 205 -6.93 -0.77 6.97
CA SER A 205 -6.60 0.59 7.38
C SER A 205 -5.11 0.75 7.67
N SER A 206 -4.46 -0.23 8.29
CA SER A 206 -3.03 -0.20 8.58
C SER A 206 -2.18 -0.25 7.31
N ILE A 207 -2.58 -1.05 6.32
CA ILE A 207 -1.95 -1.13 4.99
C ILE A 207 -2.08 0.21 4.26
N ALA A 208 -3.30 0.75 4.19
CA ALA A 208 -3.57 2.03 3.53
C ALA A 208 -2.82 3.19 4.20
N PHE A 209 -2.82 3.23 5.53
CA PHE A 209 -2.07 4.22 6.31
C PHE A 209 -0.57 4.17 5.99
N PHE A 210 0.04 2.98 6.07
CA PHE A 210 1.47 2.82 5.79
C PHE A 210 1.81 3.30 4.38
N MET A 211 1.05 2.86 3.37
CA MET A 211 1.30 3.21 1.98
C MET A 211 1.13 4.71 1.73
N LEU A 212 0.05 5.34 2.23
CA LEU A 212 -0.18 6.78 2.08
C LEU A 212 0.93 7.62 2.72
N PHE A 213 1.36 7.27 3.94
CA PHE A 213 2.41 8.02 4.63
C PHE A 213 3.77 7.82 3.99
N LEU A 214 4.07 6.60 3.53
CA LEU A 214 5.31 6.32 2.80
C LEU A 214 5.35 7.11 1.50
N ASP A 215 4.28 7.11 0.73
CA ASP A 215 4.16 7.84 -0.53
C ASP A 215 4.25 9.35 -0.31
N TYR A 216 3.49 9.89 0.65
CA TYR A 216 3.55 11.31 1.00
C TYR A 216 4.99 11.76 1.28
N TYR A 217 5.71 10.97 2.08
CA TYR A 217 7.10 11.31 2.42
C TYR A 217 8.05 11.17 1.24
N ILE A 218 7.91 10.11 0.46
CA ILE A 218 8.76 9.84 -0.70
C ILE A 218 8.56 10.89 -1.80
N PHE A 219 7.33 11.40 -1.97
CA PHE A 219 6.97 12.32 -3.05
C PHE A 219 7.11 13.78 -2.67
N LYS A 220 7.08 14.12 -1.38
CA LYS A 220 7.29 15.48 -0.89
C LYS A 220 8.75 15.95 -1.02
N VAL A 221 9.68 15.02 -1.17
CA VAL A 221 11.10 15.26 -1.38
C VAL A 221 11.45 15.14 -2.85
#